data_714e351539943589a4cbc0caf736428f
#
_entry.id   714e351539943589a4cbc0caf736428f
#
_cell.length_a   1.000
_cell.length_b   1.000
_cell.length_c   1.000
_cell.angle_alpha   90.00
_cell.angle_beta   90.00
_cell.angle_gamma   90.00
#
_symmetry.space_group_name_H-M   'P 1'
#
loop_
_entity.id
_entity.type
_entity.pdbx_description
1 polymer ?
#
loop_
_entity_poly.entity_id
_entity_poly.type
_entity_poly.pdbx_seq_one_letter_code
_entity_poly.pdbx_strand_id
1 'polypeptide(L)'
;MYTKFAGSGTLKTAGRSSIDGVVTFPGGKFDDLKVNGVCTSEGSIEAVSLDIDGVFTAKGDVCAEKLDCDGVTTIEGNLRVKKADIDGVTSVHGDKVEADHIVCDGVLTAANQISADIIEADGFINAKEIVGDRIVIRSFRKSTFFSLFLKIKQALKDPDFSKIDLIEATTIELRGVRAKAVNGQDIIIGPACIIDRVDCSGTLAIDPGAQVGEVVGSAQIRS
;
A
#
# COMPACT_ATOMS: atom_id res chain seq x y z
N MET A 1 1.94 -5.09 -29.43
CA MET A 1 3.24 -5.78 -29.52
C MET A 1 4.17 -5.11 -28.52
N TYR A 2 4.71 -5.84 -27.57
CA TYR A 2 5.63 -5.28 -26.56
C TYR A 2 7.03 -5.14 -27.13
N THR A 3 7.70 -4.03 -26.83
CA THR A 3 9.13 -3.88 -27.08
C THR A 3 9.88 -4.56 -25.91
N LYS A 4 10.59 -5.67 -26.19
CA LYS A 4 11.36 -6.40 -25.17
C LYS A 4 12.75 -5.78 -25.01
N PHE A 5 13.17 -5.58 -23.76
CA PHE A 5 14.53 -5.19 -23.40
C PHE A 5 15.20 -6.27 -22.54
N ALA A 6 16.32 -6.74 -23.05
CA ALA A 6 17.23 -7.61 -22.32
C ALA A 6 18.65 -7.02 -22.43
N GLY A 7 19.09 -6.23 -21.45
CA GLY A 7 20.42 -5.58 -21.44
C GLY A 7 20.36 -4.06 -21.31
N SER A 8 21.53 -3.41 -21.21
CA SER A 8 21.63 -1.94 -21.13
C SER A 8 21.31 -1.31 -22.49
N GLY A 9 20.17 -0.64 -22.59
CA GLY A 9 19.72 0.08 -23.79
C GLY A 9 18.79 1.22 -23.42
N THR A 10 18.60 2.19 -24.33
CA THR A 10 17.67 3.28 -24.15
C THR A 10 16.25 2.78 -24.41
N LEU A 11 15.41 2.77 -23.37
CA LEU A 11 13.97 2.50 -23.51
C LEU A 11 13.31 3.60 -24.36
N LYS A 12 12.54 3.20 -25.37
CA LYS A 12 11.68 4.15 -26.09
C LYS A 12 10.47 4.45 -25.20
N THR A 13 10.34 5.71 -24.83
CA THR A 13 9.32 6.25 -23.94
C THR A 13 7.98 6.46 -24.66
N ALA A 14 7.43 5.42 -25.29
CA ALA A 14 6.06 5.42 -25.81
C ALA A 14 5.63 4.01 -26.20
N GLY A 15 4.42 3.62 -25.86
CA GLY A 15 3.84 2.32 -26.20
C GLY A 15 4.02 1.26 -25.12
N ARG A 16 3.99 -0.01 -25.53
CA ARG A 16 4.07 -1.17 -24.64
C ARG A 16 5.50 -1.66 -24.52
N SER A 17 6.04 -1.67 -23.31
CA SER A 17 7.41 -2.09 -23.02
C SER A 17 7.43 -3.23 -21.98
N SER A 18 8.25 -4.27 -22.24
CA SER A 18 8.50 -5.36 -21.28
C SER A 18 9.99 -5.45 -20.97
N ILE A 19 10.33 -5.53 -19.70
CA ILE A 19 11.70 -5.61 -19.19
C ILE A 19 11.91 -6.98 -18.55
N ASP A 20 12.68 -7.85 -19.21
CA ASP A 20 12.95 -9.23 -18.77
C ASP A 20 14.36 -9.41 -18.17
N GLY A 21 15.23 -8.38 -18.28
CA GLY A 21 16.63 -8.40 -17.80
C GLY A 21 16.89 -7.40 -16.69
N VAL A 22 18.14 -6.91 -16.63
CA VAL A 22 18.57 -5.83 -15.71
C VAL A 22 18.68 -4.55 -16.52
N VAL A 23 17.83 -3.57 -16.25
CA VAL A 23 17.72 -2.33 -17.05
C VAL A 23 17.69 -1.11 -16.16
N THR A 24 18.48 -0.09 -16.53
CA THR A 24 18.35 1.28 -15.97
C THR A 24 18.00 2.23 -17.09
N PHE A 25 17.04 3.13 -16.84
CA PHE A 25 16.57 4.10 -17.82
C PHE A 25 16.18 5.44 -17.18
N PRO A 26 16.13 6.55 -17.93
CA PRO A 26 15.97 7.88 -17.34
C PRO A 26 14.56 8.19 -16.80
N GLY A 27 13.59 7.31 -16.97
CA GLY A 27 12.17 7.57 -16.73
C GLY A 27 11.42 7.87 -18.01
N GLY A 28 10.16 8.28 -17.92
CA GLY A 28 9.35 8.68 -19.07
C GLY A 28 7.91 8.23 -19.05
N LYS A 29 7.26 8.30 -20.24
CA LYS A 29 5.84 7.97 -20.41
C LYS A 29 5.66 6.66 -21.16
N PHE A 30 4.72 5.85 -20.69
CA PHE A 30 4.41 4.53 -21.24
C PHE A 30 2.89 4.34 -21.35
N ASP A 31 2.43 3.59 -22.35
CA ASP A 31 1.08 3.05 -22.31
C ASP A 31 1.04 1.87 -21.32
N ASP A 32 1.87 0.83 -21.56
CA ASP A 32 2.02 -0.30 -20.68
C ASP A 32 3.51 -0.54 -20.38
N LEU A 33 3.89 -0.59 -19.12
CA LEU A 33 5.23 -0.98 -18.69
C LEU A 33 5.15 -2.25 -17.85
N LYS A 34 5.71 -3.37 -18.36
CA LYS A 34 5.81 -4.63 -17.64
C LYS A 34 7.25 -4.89 -17.21
N VAL A 35 7.46 -5.21 -15.94
CA VAL A 35 8.77 -5.49 -15.34
C VAL A 35 8.80 -6.90 -14.80
N ASN A 36 9.43 -7.84 -15.54
CA ASN A 36 9.67 -9.22 -15.08
C ASN A 36 11.07 -9.39 -14.48
N GLY A 37 12.01 -8.51 -14.82
CA GLY A 37 13.40 -8.54 -14.36
C GLY A 37 13.66 -7.54 -13.22
N VAL A 38 14.87 -6.95 -13.27
CA VAL A 38 15.30 -5.89 -12.34
C VAL A 38 15.37 -4.56 -13.09
N CYS A 39 14.61 -3.60 -12.67
CA CYS A 39 14.48 -2.34 -13.38
C CYS A 39 14.67 -1.14 -12.46
N THR A 40 15.48 -0.17 -12.90
CA THR A 40 15.65 1.11 -12.20
C THR A 40 15.29 2.26 -13.15
N SER A 41 14.34 3.09 -12.74
CA SER A 41 14.08 4.39 -13.35
C SER A 41 14.84 5.47 -12.58
N GLU A 42 15.69 6.23 -13.28
CA GLU A 42 16.42 7.36 -12.68
C GLU A 42 15.54 8.61 -12.49
N GLY A 43 14.38 8.64 -13.13
CA GLY A 43 13.42 9.74 -13.04
C GLY A 43 11.99 9.25 -12.90
N SER A 44 11.04 10.18 -13.02
CA SER A 44 9.62 9.90 -12.84
C SER A 44 9.06 9.04 -13.98
N ILE A 45 8.05 8.26 -13.63
CA ILE A 45 7.28 7.40 -14.52
C ILE A 45 5.85 7.92 -14.64
N GLU A 46 5.36 7.97 -15.89
CA GLU A 46 3.95 8.16 -16.19
C GLU A 46 3.50 6.97 -17.06
N ALA A 47 2.49 6.23 -16.63
CA ALA A 47 2.01 5.06 -17.36
C ALA A 47 0.48 4.95 -17.32
N VAL A 48 -0.11 4.28 -18.32
CA VAL A 48 -1.50 3.84 -18.20
C VAL A 48 -1.55 2.59 -17.35
N SER A 49 -0.67 1.61 -17.62
CA SER A 49 -0.55 0.40 -16.81
C SER A 49 0.90 0.12 -16.45
N LEU A 50 1.15 -0.15 -15.17
CA LEU A 50 2.43 -0.58 -14.62
C LEU A 50 2.25 -1.94 -13.95
N ASP A 51 2.90 -2.98 -14.52
CA ASP A 51 2.79 -4.38 -14.10
C ASP A 51 4.19 -4.86 -13.67
N ILE A 52 4.33 -5.28 -12.41
CA ILE A 52 5.62 -5.56 -11.79
C ILE A 52 5.61 -6.95 -11.16
N ASP A 53 6.15 -7.94 -11.90
CA ASP A 53 6.42 -9.30 -11.40
C ASP A 53 7.85 -9.41 -10.81
N GLY A 54 8.76 -8.51 -11.20
CA GLY A 54 10.16 -8.50 -10.79
C GLY A 54 10.49 -7.50 -9.69
N VAL A 55 11.62 -6.82 -9.84
CA VAL A 55 12.09 -5.76 -8.92
C VAL A 55 12.12 -4.43 -9.65
N PHE A 56 11.37 -3.48 -9.17
CA PHE A 56 11.31 -2.14 -9.74
C PHE A 56 11.71 -1.07 -8.72
N THR A 57 12.60 -0.18 -9.12
CA THR A 57 12.97 1.00 -8.35
C THR A 57 12.75 2.25 -9.19
N ALA A 58 11.92 3.17 -8.73
CA ALA A 58 11.77 4.50 -9.30
C ALA A 58 12.41 5.54 -8.38
N LYS A 59 13.37 6.32 -8.90
CA LYS A 59 14.00 7.42 -8.14
C LYS A 59 13.18 8.71 -8.15
N GLY A 60 12.18 8.79 -9.02
CA GLY A 60 11.22 9.90 -9.08
C GLY A 60 9.82 9.46 -8.71
N ASP A 61 8.85 10.33 -9.00
CA ASP A 61 7.43 10.04 -8.80
C ASP A 61 6.92 8.98 -9.79
N VAL A 62 5.93 8.23 -9.36
CA VAL A 62 5.20 7.29 -10.22
C VAL A 62 3.75 7.74 -10.33
N CYS A 63 3.30 7.97 -11.56
CA CYS A 63 1.91 8.27 -11.88
C CYS A 63 1.37 7.22 -12.86
N ALA A 64 0.31 6.51 -12.50
CA ALA A 64 -0.30 5.52 -13.38
C ALA A 64 -1.82 5.48 -13.23
N GLU A 65 -2.54 4.93 -14.22
CA GLU A 65 -3.94 4.61 -13.99
C GLU A 65 -4.07 3.29 -13.22
N LYS A 66 -3.27 2.28 -13.58
CA LYS A 66 -3.22 0.98 -12.91
C LYS A 66 -1.80 0.63 -12.49
N LEU A 67 -1.63 0.23 -11.24
CA LEU A 67 -0.45 -0.46 -10.71
C LEU A 67 -0.86 -1.88 -10.32
N ASP A 68 -0.10 -2.88 -10.80
CA ASP A 68 -0.22 -4.29 -10.46
C ASP A 68 1.16 -4.75 -9.97
N CYS A 69 1.28 -5.17 -8.72
CA CYS A 69 2.57 -5.46 -8.11
C CYS A 69 2.56 -6.83 -7.40
N ASP A 70 3.05 -7.85 -8.10
CA ASP A 70 3.33 -9.18 -7.54
C ASP A 70 4.77 -9.29 -7.01
N GLY A 71 5.66 -8.42 -7.49
CA GLY A 71 7.07 -8.38 -7.15
C GLY A 71 7.42 -7.41 -6.03
N VAL A 72 8.54 -6.71 -6.20
CA VAL A 72 9.04 -5.72 -5.23
C VAL A 72 9.17 -4.36 -5.90
N THR A 73 8.47 -3.38 -5.39
CA THR A 73 8.49 -2.01 -5.87
C THR A 73 9.02 -1.06 -4.80
N THR A 74 9.99 -0.22 -5.18
CA THR A 74 10.47 0.88 -4.36
C THR A 74 10.32 2.19 -5.14
N ILE A 75 9.67 3.16 -4.56
CA ILE A 75 9.44 4.50 -5.13
C ILE A 75 10.02 5.52 -4.17
N GLU A 76 11.06 6.24 -4.60
CA GLU A 76 11.69 7.28 -3.77
C GLU A 76 10.84 8.57 -3.74
N GLY A 77 10.08 8.82 -4.80
CA GLY A 77 9.10 9.90 -4.88
C GLY A 77 7.71 9.50 -4.40
N ASN A 78 6.70 10.22 -4.87
CA ASN A 78 5.29 9.97 -4.59
C ASN A 78 4.71 8.91 -5.52
N LEU A 79 3.65 8.25 -5.09
CA LEU A 79 2.83 7.36 -5.91
C LEU A 79 1.45 7.97 -6.10
N ARG A 80 1.03 8.14 -7.36
CA ARG A 80 -0.34 8.50 -7.71
C ARG A 80 -0.89 7.51 -8.72
N VAL A 81 -1.99 6.83 -8.37
CA VAL A 81 -2.64 5.85 -9.24
C VAL A 81 -4.16 5.94 -9.09
N LYS A 82 -4.92 5.48 -10.09
CA LYS A 82 -6.36 5.29 -9.90
C LYS A 82 -6.61 3.99 -9.14
N LYS A 83 -5.97 2.89 -9.58
CA LYS A 83 -6.10 1.59 -8.93
C LYS A 83 -4.73 0.98 -8.66
N ALA A 84 -4.49 0.58 -7.42
CA ALA A 84 -3.34 -0.24 -7.01
C ALA A 84 -3.82 -1.62 -6.57
N ASP A 85 -3.14 -2.67 -7.09
CA ASP A 85 -3.31 -4.07 -6.71
C ASP A 85 -1.93 -4.58 -6.27
N ILE A 86 -1.79 -4.94 -5.00
CA ILE A 86 -0.47 -5.18 -4.37
C ILE A 86 -0.48 -6.53 -3.66
N ASP A 87 -0.03 -7.57 -4.34
CA ASP A 87 0.19 -8.91 -3.79
C ASP A 87 1.64 -9.07 -3.29
N GLY A 88 2.56 -8.32 -3.88
CA GLY A 88 3.96 -8.26 -3.51
C GLY A 88 4.28 -7.23 -2.42
N VAL A 89 5.38 -6.50 -2.61
CA VAL A 89 5.85 -5.48 -1.67
C VAL A 89 6.05 -4.16 -2.36
N THR A 90 5.34 -3.15 -1.90
CA THR A 90 5.48 -1.78 -2.37
C THR A 90 5.93 -0.87 -1.22
N SER A 91 7.05 -0.16 -1.43
CA SER A 91 7.58 0.84 -0.49
C SER A 91 7.65 2.19 -1.18
N VAL A 92 7.00 3.19 -0.60
CA VAL A 92 6.97 4.58 -1.08
C VAL A 92 7.63 5.48 -0.05
N HIS A 93 8.72 6.12 -0.42
CA HIS A 93 9.52 6.99 0.45
C HIS A 93 9.16 8.47 0.34
N GLY A 94 8.39 8.84 -0.70
CA GLY A 94 7.84 10.18 -0.84
C GLY A 94 6.79 10.52 0.22
N ASP A 95 6.25 11.72 0.11
CA ASP A 95 5.31 12.25 1.11
C ASP A 95 3.93 11.59 1.01
N LYS A 96 3.53 11.11 -0.19
CA LYS A 96 2.16 10.68 -0.40
C LYS A 96 2.00 9.50 -1.36
N VAL A 97 1.07 8.60 -0.99
CA VAL A 97 0.40 7.64 -1.87
C VAL A 97 -1.02 8.15 -2.09
N GLU A 98 -1.39 8.43 -3.34
CA GLU A 98 -2.74 8.83 -3.73
C GLU A 98 -3.35 7.79 -4.67
N ALA A 99 -4.58 7.36 -4.37
CA ALA A 99 -5.33 6.44 -5.23
C ALA A 99 -6.84 6.69 -5.15
N ASP A 100 -7.60 6.16 -6.13
CA ASP A 100 -9.04 6.01 -5.96
C ASP A 100 -9.32 4.70 -5.19
N HIS A 101 -8.60 3.61 -5.53
CA HIS A 101 -8.80 2.30 -4.90
C HIS A 101 -7.48 1.55 -4.70
N ILE A 102 -7.23 1.08 -3.48
CA ILE A 102 -6.08 0.23 -3.12
C ILE A 102 -6.60 -1.12 -2.64
N VAL A 103 -6.13 -2.20 -3.27
CA VAL A 103 -6.24 -3.58 -2.80
C VAL A 103 -4.83 -4.04 -2.42
N CYS A 104 -4.64 -4.59 -1.22
CA CYS A 104 -3.33 -5.00 -0.74
C CYS A 104 -3.40 -6.32 0.02
N ASP A 105 -3.01 -7.42 -0.64
CA ASP A 105 -2.86 -8.74 -0.02
C ASP A 105 -1.41 -8.99 0.42
N GLY A 106 -0.48 -8.15 -0.08
CA GLY A 106 0.93 -8.14 0.27
C GLY A 106 1.31 -7.14 1.35
N VAL A 107 2.30 -6.28 1.06
CA VAL A 107 2.80 -5.24 1.98
C VAL A 107 2.88 -3.90 1.27
N LEU A 108 2.18 -2.91 1.78
CA LEU A 108 2.31 -1.50 1.38
C LEU A 108 2.91 -0.70 2.54
N THR A 109 4.04 -0.05 2.29
CA THR A 109 4.65 0.87 3.24
C THR A 109 4.79 2.26 2.62
N ALA A 110 4.21 3.27 3.25
CA ALA A 110 4.39 4.66 2.91
C ALA A 110 5.13 5.40 4.04
N ALA A 111 6.04 6.29 3.70
CA ALA A 111 6.79 7.05 4.69
C ALA A 111 5.91 8.02 5.49
N ASN A 112 4.87 8.58 4.87
CA ASN A 112 3.97 9.53 5.50
C ASN A 112 2.50 9.16 5.30
N GLN A 113 1.85 9.58 4.22
CA GLN A 113 0.40 9.48 4.05
C GLN A 113 0.00 8.52 2.93
N ILE A 114 -1.08 7.77 3.17
CA ILE A 114 -1.86 7.06 2.16
C ILE A 114 -3.24 7.70 2.11
N SER A 115 -3.66 8.16 0.95
CA SER A 115 -4.97 8.77 0.72
C SER A 115 -5.65 8.04 -0.45
N ALA A 116 -6.79 7.40 -0.19
CA ALA A 116 -7.58 6.77 -1.23
C ALA A 116 -9.06 6.72 -0.84
N ASP A 117 -9.97 6.76 -1.84
CA ASP A 117 -11.41 6.66 -1.55
C ASP A 117 -11.71 5.31 -0.88
N ILE A 118 -11.14 4.22 -1.41
CA ILE A 118 -11.33 2.87 -0.88
C ILE A 118 -9.97 2.20 -0.64
N ILE A 119 -9.79 1.66 0.55
CA ILE A 119 -8.63 0.83 0.91
C ILE A 119 -9.13 -0.51 1.46
N GLU A 120 -8.76 -1.59 0.78
CA GLU A 120 -9.04 -2.97 1.20
C GLU A 120 -7.71 -3.72 1.32
N ALA A 121 -7.37 -4.17 2.53
CA ALA A 121 -6.13 -4.87 2.78
C ALA A 121 -6.36 -6.13 3.62
N ASP A 122 -6.05 -7.28 3.05
CA ASP A 122 -5.90 -8.55 3.76
C ASP A 122 -4.41 -8.85 4.07
N GLY A 123 -3.53 -7.92 3.68
CA GLY A 123 -2.10 -7.87 3.97
C GLY A 123 -1.72 -6.85 5.03
N PHE A 124 -0.54 -6.23 4.86
CA PHE A 124 -0.01 -5.26 5.82
C PHE A 124 0.13 -3.87 5.20
N ILE A 125 -0.40 -2.88 5.89
CA ILE A 125 -0.22 -1.47 5.54
C ILE A 125 0.50 -0.75 6.68
N ASN A 126 1.57 -0.02 6.34
CA ASN A 126 2.30 0.82 7.28
C ASN A 126 2.38 2.25 6.74
N ALA A 127 1.94 3.20 7.54
CA ALA A 127 1.99 4.63 7.23
C ALA A 127 1.92 5.45 8.53
N LYS A 128 2.23 6.75 8.46
CA LYS A 128 1.89 7.65 9.57
C LYS A 128 0.40 7.96 9.55
N GLU A 129 -0.17 8.17 8.37
CA GLU A 129 -1.55 8.56 8.22
C GLU A 129 -2.22 7.82 7.07
N ILE A 130 -3.44 7.37 7.28
CA ILE A 130 -4.30 6.78 6.24
C ILE A 130 -5.63 7.53 6.26
N VAL A 131 -6.01 8.09 5.11
CA VAL A 131 -7.24 8.87 4.93
C VAL A 131 -8.04 8.32 3.76
N GLY A 132 -9.36 8.20 3.93
CA GLY A 132 -10.25 7.75 2.87
C GLY A 132 -11.73 7.83 3.20
N ASP A 133 -12.56 7.31 2.32
CA ASP A 133 -14.00 7.17 2.60
C ASP A 133 -14.29 5.84 3.28
N ARG A 134 -13.69 4.75 2.78
CA ARG A 134 -13.83 3.41 3.33
C ARG A 134 -12.48 2.74 3.49
N ILE A 135 -12.15 2.34 4.71
CA ILE A 135 -10.90 1.66 5.04
C ILE A 135 -11.21 0.33 5.72
N VAL A 136 -10.76 -0.76 5.10
CA VAL A 136 -10.86 -2.13 5.62
C VAL A 136 -9.45 -2.71 5.67
N ILE A 137 -8.94 -2.98 6.87
CA ILE A 137 -7.62 -3.59 7.06
C ILE A 137 -7.78 -4.85 7.91
N ARG A 138 -7.43 -6.00 7.33
CA ARG A 138 -7.46 -7.32 7.97
C ARG A 138 -6.08 -7.94 7.88
N SER A 139 -5.19 -7.54 8.79
CA SER A 139 -3.84 -8.08 8.81
C SER A 139 -3.85 -9.52 9.32
N PHE A 140 -3.70 -10.50 8.42
CA PHE A 140 -3.68 -11.92 8.76
C PHE A 140 -2.31 -12.56 8.54
N ARG A 141 -1.90 -13.37 9.52
CA ARG A 141 -0.63 -14.11 9.55
C ARG A 141 -0.55 -15.31 8.58
N LYS A 142 -1.52 -15.53 7.69
CA LYS A 142 -1.67 -16.80 6.95
C LYS A 142 -1.17 -16.82 5.51
N SER A 143 -0.43 -15.84 5.01
CA SER A 143 0.17 -15.95 3.67
C SER A 143 1.46 -16.78 3.72
N THR A 144 1.51 -17.87 2.96
CA THR A 144 2.71 -18.70 2.77
C THR A 144 3.87 -17.90 2.15
N PHE A 145 3.56 -16.89 1.36
CA PHE A 145 4.51 -15.92 0.81
C PHE A 145 5.17 -15.06 1.89
N PHE A 146 4.43 -14.67 2.91
CA PHE A 146 4.93 -13.87 4.03
C PHE A 146 6.04 -14.57 4.82
N SER A 147 5.99 -15.90 4.96
CA SER A 147 7.03 -16.68 5.66
C SER A 147 8.37 -16.69 4.92
N LEU A 148 8.35 -16.61 3.59
CA LEU A 148 9.56 -16.51 2.77
C LEU A 148 10.14 -15.10 2.81
N PHE A 149 9.28 -14.10 2.84
CA PHE A 149 9.66 -12.69 2.88
C PHE A 149 10.22 -12.24 4.26
N LEU A 150 9.72 -12.79 5.37
CA LEU A 150 10.26 -12.54 6.71
C LEU A 150 11.71 -13.01 6.87
N LYS A 151 12.17 -14.00 6.11
CA LYS A 151 13.58 -14.42 6.09
C LYS A 151 14.51 -13.38 5.47
N ILE A 152 13.99 -12.47 4.66
CA ILE A 152 14.73 -11.42 3.98
C ILE A 152 14.77 -10.10 4.78
N LYS A 153 13.78 -9.85 5.65
CA LYS A 153 13.69 -8.62 6.48
C LYS A 153 13.71 -8.92 7.98
N GLN A 154 14.88 -9.13 8.54
CA GLN A 154 15.16 -9.02 9.98
C GLN A 154 14.91 -7.60 10.57
N ALA A 155 14.33 -6.68 9.79
CA ALA A 155 14.18 -5.26 10.09
C ALA A 155 12.77 -4.83 10.53
N LEU A 156 11.75 -5.69 10.46
CA LEU A 156 10.42 -5.37 10.96
C LEU A 156 10.34 -5.72 12.45
N LYS A 157 10.34 -4.72 13.31
CA LYS A 157 10.33 -4.86 14.79
C LYS A 157 9.09 -5.56 15.38
N ASP A 158 8.01 -5.76 14.65
CA ASP A 158 6.81 -6.54 14.99
C ASP A 158 6.07 -6.88 13.69
N PRO A 159 6.27 -8.06 13.11
CA PRO A 159 5.70 -8.40 11.81
C PRO A 159 4.21 -8.76 11.84
N ASP A 160 3.57 -8.69 13.00
CA ASP A 160 2.22 -9.21 13.22
C ASP A 160 1.11 -8.14 13.10
N PHE A 161 1.45 -6.88 12.83
CA PHE A 161 0.49 -5.76 12.81
C PHE A 161 0.75 -4.78 11.68
N SER A 162 -0.31 -4.27 11.07
CA SER A 162 -0.24 -2.98 10.38
C SER A 162 0.00 -1.87 11.40
N LYS A 163 0.94 -0.97 11.12
CA LYS A 163 1.32 0.12 12.04
C LYS A 163 0.97 1.46 11.42
N ILE A 164 0.07 2.18 12.08
CA ILE A 164 -0.44 3.44 11.58
C ILE A 164 -0.56 4.40 12.77
N ASP A 165 -0.16 5.66 12.60
CA ASP A 165 -0.35 6.63 13.68
C ASP A 165 -1.79 7.16 13.68
N LEU A 166 -2.35 7.51 12.51
CA LEU A 166 -3.71 8.03 12.37
C LEU A 166 -4.47 7.33 11.24
N ILE A 167 -5.68 6.88 11.49
CA ILE A 167 -6.63 6.41 10.48
C ILE A 167 -7.86 7.31 10.52
N GLU A 168 -8.25 7.88 9.38
CA GLU A 168 -9.40 8.75 9.27
C GLU A 168 -10.26 8.38 8.04
N ALA A 169 -11.53 8.01 8.28
CA ALA A 169 -12.46 7.68 7.21
C ALA A 169 -13.92 7.72 7.68
N THR A 170 -14.84 7.75 6.73
CA THR A 170 -16.27 7.62 7.05
C THR A 170 -16.58 6.23 7.62
N THR A 171 -16.08 5.17 6.96
CA THR A 171 -16.28 3.78 7.39
C THR A 171 -14.94 3.07 7.61
N ILE A 172 -14.76 2.48 8.78
CA ILE A 172 -13.51 1.83 9.17
C ILE A 172 -13.79 0.43 9.72
N GLU A 173 -13.11 -0.60 9.18
CA GLU A 173 -13.06 -1.95 9.73
C GLU A 173 -11.60 -2.37 9.90
N LEU A 174 -11.20 -2.71 11.14
CA LEU A 174 -9.82 -3.05 11.46
C LEU A 174 -9.71 -4.42 12.14
N ARG A 175 -8.69 -5.21 11.77
CA ARG A 175 -8.24 -6.43 12.45
C ARG A 175 -6.73 -6.53 12.39
N GLY A 176 -6.08 -6.83 13.52
CA GLY A 176 -4.62 -6.95 13.57
C GLY A 176 -3.91 -5.63 13.28
N VAL A 177 -4.45 -4.51 13.72
CA VAL A 177 -3.91 -3.16 13.50
C VAL A 177 -3.45 -2.55 14.80
N ARG A 178 -2.29 -1.91 14.78
CA ARG A 178 -1.83 -1.02 15.84
C ARG A 178 -1.91 0.42 15.35
N ALA A 179 -2.72 1.25 16.03
CA ALA A 179 -2.88 2.66 15.71
C ALA A 179 -2.86 3.54 16.98
N LYS A 180 -2.39 4.78 16.85
CA LYS A 180 -2.50 5.77 17.94
C LYS A 180 -3.90 6.39 17.96
N ALA A 181 -4.44 6.74 16.79
CA ALA A 181 -5.76 7.33 16.68
C ALA A 181 -6.55 6.75 15.50
N VAL A 182 -7.85 6.55 15.72
CA VAL A 182 -8.81 6.14 14.69
C VAL A 182 -10.00 7.07 14.79
N ASN A 183 -10.27 7.83 13.73
CA ASN A 183 -11.34 8.82 13.65
C ASN A 183 -12.31 8.42 12.55
N GLY A 184 -13.61 8.37 12.85
CA GLY A 184 -14.58 8.02 11.81
C GLY A 184 -16.03 8.13 12.25
N GLN A 185 -16.92 7.86 11.30
CA GLN A 185 -18.35 7.82 11.58
C GLN A 185 -18.75 6.40 12.03
N ASP A 186 -18.53 5.39 11.19
CA ASP A 186 -18.88 4.02 11.49
C ASP A 186 -17.62 3.18 11.61
N ILE A 187 -17.34 2.68 12.83
CA ILE A 187 -16.07 2.03 13.16
C ILE A 187 -16.32 0.63 13.71
N ILE A 188 -15.63 -0.37 13.15
CA ILE A 188 -15.58 -1.74 13.64
C ILE A 188 -14.12 -2.05 14.00
N ILE A 189 -13.86 -2.25 15.28
CA ILE A 189 -12.56 -2.69 15.81
C ILE A 189 -12.65 -4.18 16.08
N GLY A 190 -12.08 -4.97 15.18
CA GLY A 190 -12.03 -6.43 15.30
C GLY A 190 -10.87 -6.92 16.20
N PRO A 191 -10.69 -8.25 16.28
CA PRO A 191 -9.72 -8.86 17.17
C PRO A 191 -8.27 -8.47 16.85
N ALA A 192 -7.40 -8.57 17.86
CA ALA A 192 -5.98 -8.28 17.79
C ALA A 192 -5.64 -6.82 17.37
N CYS A 193 -6.56 -5.87 17.54
CA CYS A 193 -6.27 -4.46 17.41
C CYS A 193 -5.73 -3.89 18.72
N ILE A 194 -4.78 -2.94 18.62
CA ILE A 194 -4.24 -2.16 19.74
C ILE A 194 -4.32 -0.70 19.34
N ILE A 195 -5.26 0.05 19.92
CA ILE A 195 -5.57 1.43 19.53
C ILE A 195 -5.57 2.31 20.77
N ASP A 196 -4.80 3.39 20.75
CA ASP A 196 -4.72 4.27 21.92
C ASP A 196 -5.99 5.11 22.05
N ARG A 197 -6.55 5.65 20.94
CA ARG A 197 -7.74 6.49 20.95
C ARG A 197 -8.64 6.22 19.75
N VAL A 198 -9.94 6.12 20.00
CA VAL A 198 -11.00 6.06 18.98
C VAL A 198 -11.92 7.26 19.13
N ASP A 199 -12.10 8.03 18.06
CA ASP A 199 -13.09 9.12 17.97
C ASP A 199 -14.17 8.73 16.95
N CYS A 200 -15.38 8.44 17.44
CA CYS A 200 -16.47 7.92 16.64
C CYS A 200 -17.72 8.79 16.78
N SER A 201 -18.27 9.23 15.63
CA SER A 201 -19.47 10.07 15.62
C SER A 201 -20.78 9.34 15.34
N GLY A 202 -20.73 8.10 14.84
CA GLY A 202 -21.89 7.29 14.45
C GLY A 202 -21.97 5.97 15.21
N THR A 203 -21.62 4.85 14.60
CA THR A 203 -21.69 3.52 15.21
C THR A 203 -20.31 2.96 15.52
N LEU A 204 -20.14 2.38 16.72
CA LEU A 204 -18.89 1.77 17.15
C LEU A 204 -19.14 0.34 17.62
N ALA A 205 -18.41 -0.62 17.04
CA ALA A 205 -18.33 -1.99 17.52
C ALA A 205 -16.89 -2.33 17.89
N ILE A 206 -16.66 -2.92 19.07
CA ILE A 206 -15.35 -3.30 19.56
C ILE A 206 -15.37 -4.78 19.94
N ASP A 207 -14.51 -5.58 19.29
CA ASP A 207 -14.35 -6.99 19.63
C ASP A 207 -13.69 -7.14 21.01
N PRO A 208 -14.11 -8.10 21.84
CA PRO A 208 -13.50 -8.34 23.16
C PRO A 208 -12.00 -8.67 23.13
N GLY A 209 -11.48 -9.13 22.00
CA GLY A 209 -10.05 -9.38 21.77
C GLY A 209 -9.24 -8.16 21.32
N ALA A 210 -9.87 -6.98 21.21
CA ALA A 210 -9.19 -5.73 20.95
C ALA A 210 -8.79 -5.01 22.24
N GLN A 211 -7.73 -4.20 22.15
CA GLN A 211 -7.32 -3.29 23.23
C GLN A 211 -7.52 -1.86 22.75
N VAL A 212 -8.43 -1.13 23.40
CA VAL A 212 -8.72 0.27 23.10
C VAL A 212 -8.51 1.08 24.39
N GLY A 213 -7.68 2.12 24.30
CA GLY A 213 -7.34 2.95 25.47
C GLY A 213 -8.46 3.94 25.80
N GLU A 214 -8.81 4.81 24.86
CA GLU A 214 -9.81 5.87 25.04
C GLU A 214 -10.83 5.83 23.90
N VAL A 215 -12.10 5.98 24.25
CA VAL A 215 -13.20 6.17 23.29
C VAL A 215 -13.83 7.52 23.54
N VAL A 216 -13.91 8.36 22.51
CA VAL A 216 -14.53 9.69 22.52
C VAL A 216 -15.55 9.81 21.39
N GLY A 217 -16.29 10.91 21.39
CA GLY A 217 -17.33 11.17 20.41
C GLY A 217 -18.72 10.79 20.88
N SER A 218 -19.70 10.79 19.97
CA SER A 218 -21.12 10.54 20.25
C SER A 218 -21.60 9.15 19.81
N ALA A 219 -20.69 8.18 19.74
CA ALA A 219 -20.94 6.87 19.18
C ALA A 219 -22.08 6.09 19.85
N GLN A 220 -22.90 5.41 19.06
CA GLN A 220 -23.79 4.35 19.51
C GLN A 220 -22.98 3.04 19.55
N ILE A 221 -22.71 2.53 20.76
CA ILE A 221 -21.97 1.27 20.94
C ILE A 221 -22.90 0.11 20.58
N ARG A 222 -22.47 -0.72 19.62
CA ARG A 222 -23.11 -1.99 19.30
C ARG A 222 -22.39 -3.12 20.00
N SER A 223 -23.11 -3.91 20.77
CA SER A 223 -22.65 -5.13 21.43
C SER A 223 -22.72 -6.33 20.49
#